data_060deb0afc1fa6acd37ec6fd23b93d64
#
_entry.id   060deb0afc1fa6acd37ec6fd23b93d64
#
_cell.length_a   1.000
_cell.length_b   1.000
_cell.length_c   1.000
_cell.angle_alpha   90.00
_cell.angle_beta   90.00
_cell.angle_gamma   90.00
#
_symmetry.space_group_name_H-M   'P 1'
#
loop_
_entity.id
_entity.type
_entity.pdbx_description
1 polymer ?
#
loop_
_entity_poly.entity_id
_entity_poly.type
_entity_poly.pdbx_seq_one_letter_code
_entity_poly.pdbx_strand_id
1 'polypeptide(L)'
;MDSPLRIALIGVGNMGQQHHLHLKTLSEGRLCAVADPASQAAGIAEQWGVPHYPDHRRMLEQVRPDAAIVANPNNLHVATALDCLAAGVPVLLEKPVGVHLDEVRELAAAVKSSGIPVLVGHHRRHNPLIVRARELIQGGALGRLTTVTALWQLHKPDSYFEIPWRREPGAGMLLTNLIHDLDLLRHLCGEVQQVQAITSNAVRGFANEDCAAVLLQFANGALGSLTGSDAVAAPWSWELASGENPVYPQQADQPCYLLAGTGGALSIPQLKRWRYAEGSEGWHQPLLAVEESCAAAEALCLQLRHFVKVARREVEPLVGVADAARTLALLEAIREAAATGRGCAPATIEG
;
A
#
# COMPACT_ATOMS: atom_id res chain seq x y z
N MET A 1 -4.66 31.15 -9.17
CA MET A 1 -4.29 29.94 -8.38
C MET A 1 -5.44 29.71 -7.41
N ASP A 2 -5.98 28.50 -7.40
CA ASP A 2 -7.04 28.14 -6.48
C ASP A 2 -6.52 28.19 -5.04
N SER A 3 -7.39 28.49 -4.08
CA SER A 3 -7.01 28.51 -2.66
C SER A 3 -6.56 27.12 -2.21
N PRO A 4 -5.57 27.01 -1.28
CA PRO A 4 -5.16 25.72 -0.74
C PRO A 4 -6.34 24.98 -0.11
N LEU A 5 -6.45 23.68 -0.40
CA LEU A 5 -7.50 22.80 0.12
C LEU A 5 -7.38 22.70 1.64
N ARG A 6 -8.50 22.88 2.37
CA ARG A 6 -8.55 22.74 3.82
C ARG A 6 -8.73 21.27 4.17
N ILE A 7 -7.65 20.62 4.63
CA ILE A 7 -7.62 19.18 4.89
C ILE A 7 -7.68 18.94 6.40
N ALA A 8 -8.64 18.15 6.86
CA ALA A 8 -8.70 17.65 8.23
C ALA A 8 -7.91 16.33 8.35
N LEU A 9 -7.31 16.09 9.52
CA LEU A 9 -6.62 14.85 9.84
C LEU A 9 -7.33 14.12 10.97
N ILE A 10 -7.72 12.87 10.73
CA ILE A 10 -8.38 12.00 11.71
C ILE A 10 -7.40 10.88 12.09
N GLY A 11 -6.89 10.96 13.33
CA GLY A 11 -5.81 10.12 13.85
C GLY A 11 -4.44 10.82 13.78
N VAL A 12 -3.79 10.99 14.95
CA VAL A 12 -2.42 11.57 15.09
C VAL A 12 -1.37 10.54 15.47
N GLY A 13 -1.63 9.26 15.18
CA GLY A 13 -0.65 8.20 15.29
C GLY A 13 0.53 8.38 14.33
N ASN A 14 1.35 7.34 14.17
CA ASN A 14 2.55 7.42 13.35
C ASN A 14 2.25 7.89 11.91
N MET A 15 1.25 7.30 11.23
CA MET A 15 0.90 7.70 9.86
C MET A 15 0.31 9.11 9.79
N GLY A 16 -0.53 9.50 10.77
CA GLY A 16 -1.04 10.87 10.84
C GLY A 16 0.07 11.91 10.95
N GLN A 17 1.11 11.63 11.75
CA GLN A 17 2.29 12.49 11.86
C GLN A 17 3.08 12.57 10.54
N GLN A 18 3.23 11.46 9.81
CA GLN A 18 3.84 11.46 8.48
C GLN A 18 3.03 12.30 7.49
N HIS A 19 1.71 12.14 7.46
CA HIS A 19 0.85 13.00 6.62
C HIS A 19 0.99 14.47 6.95
N HIS A 20 1.01 14.84 8.24
CA HIS A 20 1.24 16.24 8.63
C HIS A 20 2.59 16.76 8.13
N LEU A 21 3.67 15.97 8.27
CA LEU A 21 5.00 16.35 7.82
C LEU A 21 5.01 16.71 6.32
N HIS A 22 4.37 15.88 5.49
CA HIS A 22 4.30 16.12 4.04
C HIS A 22 3.31 17.23 3.66
N LEU A 23 2.20 17.38 4.40
CA LEU A 23 1.26 18.50 4.19
C LEU A 23 1.92 19.87 4.39
N LYS A 24 2.89 19.98 5.30
CA LYS A 24 3.65 21.25 5.50
C LYS A 24 4.43 21.70 4.27
N THR A 25 4.80 20.77 3.39
CA THR A 25 5.55 21.04 2.15
C THR A 25 4.64 21.25 0.94
N LEU A 26 3.33 21.04 1.10
CA LEU A 26 2.36 21.10 0.02
C LEU A 26 1.73 22.48 -0.07
N SER A 27 1.90 23.16 -1.21
CA SER A 27 1.30 24.48 -1.47
C SER A 27 -0.20 24.40 -1.77
N GLU A 28 -0.67 23.27 -2.30
CA GLU A 28 -2.03 23.04 -2.78
C GLU A 28 -3.03 22.63 -1.70
N GLY A 29 -2.52 22.27 -0.51
CA GLY A 29 -3.33 21.84 0.63
C GLY A 29 -2.75 22.29 1.97
N ARG A 30 -3.60 22.47 2.98
CA ARG A 30 -3.16 22.81 4.33
C ARG A 30 -3.99 22.07 5.39
N LEU A 31 -3.33 21.70 6.48
CA LEU A 31 -4.04 21.17 7.65
C LEU A 31 -4.96 22.26 8.24
N CYS A 32 -6.22 21.91 8.53
CA CYS A 32 -7.18 22.86 9.10
C CYS A 32 -7.73 22.43 10.47
N ALA A 33 -7.69 21.14 10.81
CA ALA A 33 -8.12 20.60 12.09
C ALA A 33 -7.58 19.17 12.28
N VAL A 34 -7.57 18.72 13.52
CA VAL A 34 -7.22 17.34 13.91
C VAL A 34 -8.34 16.76 14.76
N ALA A 35 -8.66 15.48 14.51
CA ALA A 35 -9.55 14.69 15.37
C ALA A 35 -8.84 13.43 15.87
N ASP A 36 -8.76 13.27 17.19
CA ASP A 36 -8.22 12.06 17.84
C ASP A 36 -8.62 12.05 19.32
N PRO A 37 -9.17 10.95 19.87
CA PRO A 37 -9.61 10.86 21.24
C PRO A 37 -8.47 10.75 22.27
N ALA A 38 -7.23 10.51 21.84
CA ALA A 38 -6.09 10.31 22.73
C ALA A 38 -5.73 11.62 23.45
N SER A 39 -5.41 11.53 24.74
CA SER A 39 -5.13 12.70 25.59
C SER A 39 -3.96 13.57 25.10
N GLN A 40 -2.95 12.97 24.46
CA GLN A 40 -1.80 13.68 23.89
C GLN A 40 -2.14 14.42 22.59
N ALA A 41 -3.25 14.12 21.94
CA ALA A 41 -3.60 14.69 20.64
C ALA A 41 -3.83 16.20 20.69
N ALA A 42 -4.36 16.72 21.80
CA ALA A 42 -4.55 18.15 22.00
C ALA A 42 -3.22 18.92 21.96
N GLY A 43 -2.19 18.41 22.66
CA GLY A 43 -0.86 19.03 22.65
C GLY A 43 -0.17 18.95 21.28
N ILE A 44 -0.40 17.86 20.53
CA ILE A 44 0.10 17.72 19.14
C ILE A 44 -0.57 18.75 18.23
N ALA A 45 -1.89 18.90 18.31
CA ALA A 45 -2.64 19.85 17.48
C ALA A 45 -2.25 21.31 17.80
N GLU A 46 -2.01 21.64 19.08
CA GLU A 46 -1.50 22.94 19.51
C GLU A 46 -0.13 23.25 18.89
N GLN A 47 0.80 22.29 18.92
CA GLN A 47 2.12 22.43 18.26
C GLN A 47 1.99 22.62 16.74
N TRP A 48 0.96 22.04 16.13
CA TRP A 48 0.68 22.19 14.69
C TRP A 48 -0.12 23.45 14.35
N GLY A 49 -0.58 24.21 15.36
CA GLY A 49 -1.32 25.45 15.20
C GLY A 49 -2.73 25.27 14.64
N VAL A 50 -3.38 24.15 14.94
CA VAL A 50 -4.75 23.84 14.48
C VAL A 50 -5.66 23.39 15.62
N PRO A 51 -6.99 23.58 15.50
CA PRO A 51 -7.94 23.11 16.50
C PRO A 51 -7.97 21.59 16.61
N HIS A 52 -8.15 21.12 17.85
CA HIS A 52 -8.29 19.70 18.19
C HIS A 52 -9.74 19.37 18.53
N TYR A 53 -10.16 18.18 18.12
CA TYR A 53 -11.47 17.59 18.43
C TYR A 53 -11.27 16.15 18.91
N PRO A 54 -11.90 15.75 20.04
CA PRO A 54 -11.88 14.34 20.47
C PRO A 54 -12.72 13.44 19.54
N ASP A 55 -13.69 14.01 18.82
CA ASP A 55 -14.65 13.34 17.96
C ASP A 55 -14.63 13.94 16.55
N HIS A 56 -14.35 13.12 15.54
CA HIS A 56 -14.28 13.53 14.14
C HIS A 56 -15.63 14.03 13.59
N ARG A 57 -16.77 13.51 14.07
CA ARG A 57 -18.10 13.97 13.63
C ARG A 57 -18.33 15.44 13.99
N ARG A 58 -17.99 15.79 15.24
CA ARG A 58 -18.03 17.20 15.67
C ARG A 58 -17.07 18.08 14.87
N MET A 59 -15.89 17.58 14.56
CA MET A 59 -14.94 18.28 13.70
C MET A 59 -15.54 18.53 12.30
N LEU A 60 -16.11 17.49 11.68
CA LEU A 60 -16.75 17.61 10.35
C LEU A 60 -17.87 18.64 10.34
N GLU A 61 -18.73 18.65 11.36
CA GLU A 61 -19.84 19.61 11.49
C GLU A 61 -19.36 21.06 11.66
N GLN A 62 -18.36 21.29 12.54
CA GLN A 62 -17.95 22.64 12.92
C GLN A 62 -16.91 23.24 11.99
N VAL A 63 -15.95 22.43 11.50
CA VAL A 63 -14.86 22.89 10.62
C VAL A 63 -15.28 22.90 9.16
N ARG A 64 -16.09 21.94 8.75
CA ARG A 64 -16.49 21.71 7.35
C ARG A 64 -15.26 21.74 6.43
N PRO A 65 -14.35 20.78 6.57
CA PRO A 65 -13.14 20.71 5.75
C PRO A 65 -13.49 20.39 4.30
N ASP A 66 -12.61 20.77 3.37
CA ASP A 66 -12.77 20.47 1.95
C ASP A 66 -12.41 19.00 1.64
N ALA A 67 -11.57 18.37 2.49
CA ALA A 67 -11.16 16.98 2.40
C ALA A 67 -10.68 16.47 3.77
N ALA A 68 -10.60 15.15 3.94
CA ALA A 68 -10.10 14.52 5.15
C ALA A 68 -9.07 13.43 4.86
N ILE A 69 -8.06 13.31 5.72
CA ILE A 69 -7.15 12.15 5.78
C ILE A 69 -7.57 11.32 6.99
N VAL A 70 -7.87 10.04 6.76
CA VAL A 70 -8.24 9.08 7.81
C VAL A 70 -7.06 8.15 8.06
N ALA A 71 -6.41 8.31 9.21
CA ALA A 71 -5.24 7.58 9.68
C ALA A 71 -5.39 7.09 11.12
N ASN A 72 -6.62 6.77 11.51
CA ASN A 72 -6.99 6.19 12.80
C ASN A 72 -6.78 4.64 12.79
N PRO A 73 -7.09 3.89 13.86
CA PRO A 73 -6.96 2.43 13.88
C PRO A 73 -7.76 1.74 12.76
N ASN A 74 -7.17 0.68 12.19
CA ASN A 74 -7.68 -0.02 11.00
C ASN A 74 -9.16 -0.44 11.09
N ASN A 75 -9.61 -0.86 12.29
CA ASN A 75 -10.99 -1.26 12.55
C ASN A 75 -12.00 -0.10 12.57
N LEU A 76 -11.52 1.14 12.51
CA LEU A 76 -12.36 2.34 12.45
C LEU A 76 -12.36 2.98 11.05
N HIS A 77 -11.54 2.49 10.13
CA HIS A 77 -11.35 3.06 8.80
C HIS A 77 -12.67 3.25 8.05
N VAL A 78 -13.42 2.15 7.89
CA VAL A 78 -14.67 2.16 7.12
C VAL A 78 -15.71 3.08 7.77
N ALA A 79 -15.95 2.92 9.07
CA ALA A 79 -16.95 3.74 9.78
C ALA A 79 -16.62 5.24 9.68
N THR A 80 -15.35 5.60 9.87
CA THR A 80 -14.90 6.99 9.76
C THR A 80 -15.01 7.53 8.33
N ALA A 81 -14.66 6.73 7.33
CA ALA A 81 -14.82 7.11 5.93
C ALA A 81 -16.30 7.33 5.57
N LEU A 82 -17.21 6.47 6.04
CA LEU A 82 -18.66 6.64 5.86
C LEU A 82 -19.18 7.94 6.49
N ASP A 83 -18.71 8.29 7.69
CA ASP A 83 -19.07 9.57 8.32
C ASP A 83 -18.58 10.77 7.50
N CYS A 84 -17.36 10.69 6.90
CA CYS A 84 -16.86 11.72 6.00
C CYS A 84 -17.71 11.83 4.73
N LEU A 85 -18.09 10.70 4.11
CA LEU A 85 -18.95 10.68 2.93
C LEU A 85 -20.35 11.27 3.24
N ALA A 86 -20.92 10.95 4.41
CA ALA A 86 -22.19 11.53 4.86
C ALA A 86 -22.10 13.06 5.05
N ALA A 87 -20.92 13.57 5.42
CA ALA A 87 -20.64 15.00 5.51
C ALA A 87 -20.27 15.67 4.16
N GLY A 88 -20.23 14.91 3.05
CA GLY A 88 -19.86 15.42 1.74
C GLY A 88 -18.36 15.62 1.53
N VAL A 89 -17.51 15.00 2.35
CA VAL A 89 -16.06 15.24 2.42
C VAL A 89 -15.28 14.12 1.72
N PRO A 90 -14.50 14.42 0.65
CA PRO A 90 -13.55 13.49 0.04
C PRO A 90 -12.51 12.96 1.02
N VAL A 91 -12.09 11.69 0.84
CA VAL A 91 -11.23 11.00 1.83
C VAL A 91 -9.96 10.45 1.19
N LEU A 92 -8.81 10.70 1.84
CA LEU A 92 -7.64 9.83 1.76
C LEU A 92 -7.71 8.87 2.96
N LEU A 93 -7.98 7.59 2.67
CA LEU A 93 -8.13 6.55 3.69
C LEU A 93 -6.85 5.71 3.76
N GLU A 94 -6.21 5.64 4.92
CA GLU A 94 -5.04 4.78 5.11
C GLU A 94 -5.35 3.29 4.87
N LYS A 95 -4.31 2.57 4.47
CA LYS A 95 -4.40 1.12 4.31
C LYS A 95 -4.31 0.39 5.68
N PRO A 96 -4.90 -0.79 5.82
CA PRO A 96 -5.82 -1.44 4.88
C PRO A 96 -7.13 -0.66 4.76
N VAL A 97 -7.82 -0.80 3.63
CA VAL A 97 -9.11 -0.12 3.41
C VAL A 97 -10.16 -0.44 4.47
N GLY A 98 -10.06 -1.59 5.10
CA GLY A 98 -10.86 -2.11 6.20
C GLY A 98 -10.26 -3.41 6.71
N VAL A 99 -10.87 -4.04 7.72
CA VAL A 99 -10.41 -5.31 8.30
C VAL A 99 -11.24 -6.50 7.83
N HIS A 100 -12.46 -6.27 7.32
CA HIS A 100 -13.37 -7.27 6.77
C HIS A 100 -13.95 -6.83 5.42
N LEU A 101 -14.08 -7.76 4.48
CA LEU A 101 -14.59 -7.44 3.14
C LEU A 101 -16.03 -6.92 3.15
N ASP A 102 -16.88 -7.36 4.08
CA ASP A 102 -18.27 -6.95 4.11
C ASP A 102 -18.42 -5.46 4.42
N GLU A 103 -17.67 -4.93 5.38
CA GLU A 103 -17.65 -3.49 5.68
C GLU A 103 -17.07 -2.68 4.50
N VAL A 104 -16.08 -3.23 3.79
CA VAL A 104 -15.48 -2.56 2.63
C VAL A 104 -16.45 -2.53 1.45
N ARG A 105 -17.31 -3.55 1.28
CA ARG A 105 -18.41 -3.55 0.29
C ARG A 105 -19.43 -2.45 0.59
N GLU A 106 -19.76 -2.23 1.87
CA GLU A 106 -20.63 -1.12 2.29
C GLU A 106 -20.00 0.23 1.90
N LEU A 107 -18.72 0.43 2.19
CA LEU A 107 -18.00 1.66 1.81
C LEU A 107 -17.98 1.85 0.28
N ALA A 108 -17.72 0.79 -0.49
CA ALA A 108 -17.73 0.85 -1.95
C ALA A 108 -19.12 1.26 -2.50
N ALA A 109 -20.19 0.72 -1.94
CA ALA A 109 -21.56 1.09 -2.30
C ALA A 109 -21.85 2.56 -1.94
N ALA A 110 -21.38 3.04 -0.78
CA ALA A 110 -21.54 4.43 -0.37
C ALA A 110 -20.77 5.41 -1.28
N VAL A 111 -19.55 5.07 -1.69
CA VAL A 111 -18.76 5.85 -2.67
C VAL A 111 -19.52 5.93 -4.00
N LYS A 112 -20.01 4.80 -4.50
CA LYS A 112 -20.77 4.75 -5.76
C LYS A 112 -22.06 5.56 -5.71
N SER A 113 -22.79 5.52 -4.60
CA SER A 113 -24.07 6.24 -4.45
C SER A 113 -23.89 7.74 -4.21
N SER A 114 -22.89 8.15 -3.45
CA SER A 114 -22.62 9.57 -3.14
C SER A 114 -21.85 10.29 -4.25
N GLY A 115 -21.06 9.57 -5.04
CA GLY A 115 -20.12 10.13 -6.00
C GLY A 115 -18.96 10.92 -5.34
N ILE A 116 -18.77 10.75 -4.02
CA ILE A 116 -17.68 11.40 -3.30
C ILE A 116 -16.43 10.49 -3.38
N PRO A 117 -15.29 11.01 -3.85
CA PRO A 117 -14.14 10.16 -4.08
C PRO A 117 -13.44 9.75 -2.78
N VAL A 118 -12.97 8.51 -2.76
CA VAL A 118 -12.08 7.96 -1.73
C VAL A 118 -10.83 7.42 -2.41
N LEU A 119 -9.67 7.98 -2.05
CA LEU A 119 -8.34 7.46 -2.42
C LEU A 119 -7.83 6.60 -1.26
N VAL A 120 -7.44 5.35 -1.52
CA VAL A 120 -6.87 4.48 -0.49
C VAL A 120 -5.33 4.59 -0.47
N GLY A 121 -4.75 4.62 0.71
CA GLY A 121 -3.35 4.95 1.02
C GLY A 121 -2.31 3.90 0.61
N HIS A 122 -2.44 3.26 -0.55
CA HIS A 122 -1.38 2.44 -1.14
C HIS A 122 -0.32 3.33 -1.80
N HIS A 123 0.41 4.10 -0.98
CA HIS A 123 1.34 5.15 -1.41
C HIS A 123 2.44 4.66 -2.36
N ARG A 124 2.88 3.40 -2.26
CA ARG A 124 3.92 2.84 -3.13
C ARG A 124 3.54 2.87 -4.61
N ARG A 125 2.24 2.87 -4.98
CA ARG A 125 1.81 3.05 -6.37
C ARG A 125 2.14 4.44 -6.94
N HIS A 126 2.40 5.44 -6.09
CA HIS A 126 2.84 6.78 -6.46
C HIS A 126 4.38 6.89 -6.52
N ASN A 127 5.11 5.87 -6.08
CA ASN A 127 6.56 5.89 -6.12
C ASN A 127 7.07 5.88 -7.58
N PRO A 128 7.97 6.79 -7.97
CA PRO A 128 8.48 6.88 -9.34
C PRO A 128 9.08 5.57 -9.88
N LEU A 129 9.72 4.78 -9.02
CA LEU A 129 10.25 3.45 -9.38
C LEU A 129 9.13 2.50 -9.84
N ILE A 130 8.00 2.50 -9.12
CA ILE A 130 6.84 1.66 -9.44
C ILE A 130 6.12 2.17 -10.67
N VAL A 131 5.97 3.49 -10.82
CA VAL A 131 5.39 4.11 -12.01
C VAL A 131 6.22 3.71 -13.25
N ARG A 132 7.56 3.85 -13.18
CA ARG A 132 8.45 3.48 -14.28
C ARG A 132 8.43 2.00 -14.58
N ALA A 133 8.45 1.14 -13.56
CA ALA A 133 8.33 -0.31 -13.74
C ALA A 133 7.03 -0.67 -14.48
N ARG A 134 5.90 -0.06 -14.10
CA ARG A 134 4.59 -0.27 -14.74
C ARG A 134 4.61 0.19 -16.20
N GLU A 135 5.18 1.34 -16.50
CA GLU A 135 5.34 1.83 -17.88
C GLU A 135 6.12 0.83 -18.75
N LEU A 136 7.23 0.29 -18.24
CA LEU A 136 8.04 -0.71 -18.95
C LEU A 136 7.24 -1.98 -19.23
N ILE A 137 6.49 -2.48 -18.22
CA ILE A 137 5.68 -3.69 -18.35
C ILE A 137 4.56 -3.47 -19.36
N GLN A 138 3.79 -2.38 -19.22
CA GLN A 138 2.67 -2.05 -20.10
C GLN A 138 3.13 -1.69 -21.53
N GLY A 139 4.32 -1.09 -21.66
CA GLY A 139 4.97 -0.84 -22.94
C GLY A 139 5.53 -2.08 -23.64
N GLY A 140 5.34 -3.28 -23.04
CA GLY A 140 5.76 -4.54 -23.65
C GLY A 140 7.25 -4.86 -23.53
N ALA A 141 8.01 -4.13 -22.70
CA ALA A 141 9.45 -4.32 -22.54
C ALA A 141 9.86 -5.72 -22.02
N LEU A 142 8.93 -6.44 -21.38
CA LEU A 142 9.11 -7.81 -20.92
C LEU A 142 8.42 -8.85 -21.81
N GLY A 143 7.68 -8.44 -22.84
CA GLY A 143 6.80 -9.32 -23.57
C GLY A 143 5.66 -9.84 -22.70
N ARG A 144 5.23 -11.09 -22.89
CA ARG A 144 4.24 -11.72 -22.01
C ARG A 144 4.89 -12.10 -20.68
N LEU A 145 4.40 -11.57 -19.57
CA LEU A 145 4.88 -11.92 -18.23
C LEU A 145 4.70 -13.43 -17.98
N THR A 146 5.71 -14.06 -17.42
CA THR A 146 5.76 -15.51 -17.21
C THR A 146 5.98 -15.87 -15.74
N THR A 147 6.96 -15.26 -15.08
CA THR A 147 7.27 -15.55 -13.68
C THR A 147 7.54 -14.28 -12.89
N VAL A 148 7.18 -14.32 -11.60
CA VAL A 148 7.36 -13.25 -10.63
C VAL A 148 7.91 -13.83 -9.34
N THR A 149 8.99 -13.24 -8.82
CA THR A 149 9.49 -13.53 -7.48
C THR A 149 9.47 -12.26 -6.66
N ALA A 150 8.85 -12.31 -5.48
CA ALA A 150 8.78 -11.23 -4.53
C ALA A 150 9.37 -11.65 -3.18
N LEU A 151 10.14 -10.77 -2.57
CA LEU A 151 10.80 -10.99 -1.28
C LEU A 151 10.47 -9.84 -0.35
N TRP A 152 10.04 -10.19 0.86
CA TRP A 152 9.93 -9.24 1.96
C TRP A 152 10.58 -9.85 3.21
N GLN A 153 11.86 -9.61 3.38
CA GLN A 153 12.68 -10.25 4.40
C GLN A 153 13.51 -9.17 5.13
N LEU A 154 13.23 -9.01 6.41
CA LEU A 154 13.95 -8.10 7.31
C LEU A 154 13.82 -8.57 8.76
N HIS A 155 14.48 -7.89 9.68
CA HIS A 155 14.36 -8.15 11.12
C HIS A 155 13.63 -7.00 11.82
N LYS A 156 12.44 -7.27 12.36
CA LYS A 156 11.79 -6.33 13.28
C LYS A 156 12.39 -6.52 14.68
N PRO A 157 12.80 -5.43 15.36
CA PRO A 157 13.38 -5.54 16.69
C PRO A 157 12.32 -6.00 17.71
N ASP A 158 12.75 -6.63 18.80
CA ASP A 158 11.84 -7.13 19.84
C ASP A 158 10.99 -6.02 20.46
N SER A 159 11.55 -4.81 20.57
CA SER A 159 10.83 -3.62 21.04
C SER A 159 9.59 -3.27 20.19
N TYR A 160 9.56 -3.63 18.90
CA TYR A 160 8.37 -3.48 18.06
C TYR A 160 7.19 -4.26 18.65
N PHE A 161 7.45 -5.43 19.24
CA PHE A 161 6.44 -6.33 19.77
C PHE A 161 6.09 -6.08 21.25
N GLU A 162 6.63 -5.05 21.89
CA GLU A 162 6.22 -4.64 23.24
C GLU A 162 4.77 -4.15 23.30
N ILE A 163 4.24 -3.68 22.20
CA ILE A 163 2.83 -3.29 22.06
C ILE A 163 1.98 -4.56 21.90
N PRO A 164 1.08 -4.89 22.85
CA PRO A 164 0.42 -6.19 22.92
C PRO A 164 -0.31 -6.63 21.66
N TRP A 165 -1.07 -5.72 21.02
CA TRP A 165 -1.86 -6.07 19.83
C TRP A 165 -1.01 -6.58 18.67
N ARG A 166 0.29 -6.24 18.62
CA ARG A 166 1.21 -6.67 17.54
C ARG A 166 1.59 -8.15 17.61
N ARG A 167 1.17 -8.86 18.68
CA ARG A 167 1.36 -10.31 18.88
C ARG A 167 0.06 -11.09 18.66
N GLU A 168 -1.06 -10.38 18.49
CA GLU A 168 -2.38 -10.98 18.37
C GLU A 168 -2.64 -11.56 16.97
N PRO A 169 -3.58 -12.53 16.85
CA PRO A 169 -3.99 -13.07 15.57
C PRO A 169 -4.40 -11.96 14.58
N GLY A 170 -3.93 -12.05 13.35
CA GLY A 170 -4.25 -11.10 12.31
C GLY A 170 -3.42 -9.81 12.31
N ALA A 171 -2.58 -9.56 13.32
CA ALA A 171 -1.66 -8.42 13.36
C ALA A 171 -0.27 -8.72 12.78
N GLY A 172 -0.09 -9.88 12.17
CA GLY A 172 1.17 -10.33 11.59
C GLY A 172 1.60 -9.53 10.36
N MET A 173 2.75 -9.93 9.82
CA MET A 173 3.37 -9.24 8.69
C MET A 173 2.54 -9.28 7.40
N LEU A 174 1.67 -10.29 7.23
CA LEU A 174 0.76 -10.37 6.07
C LEU A 174 -0.10 -9.10 5.96
N LEU A 175 -0.71 -8.65 7.05
CA LEU A 175 -1.55 -7.45 7.06
C LEU A 175 -0.74 -6.17 7.19
N THR A 176 0.27 -6.15 8.06
CA THR A 176 0.96 -4.90 8.40
C THR A 176 1.93 -4.45 7.33
N ASN A 177 2.56 -5.40 6.62
CA ASN A 177 3.61 -5.14 5.63
C ASN A 177 3.27 -5.71 4.25
N LEU A 178 3.07 -7.03 4.14
CA LEU A 178 2.90 -7.70 2.83
C LEU A 178 1.67 -7.24 2.05
N ILE A 179 0.70 -6.59 2.68
CA ILE A 179 -0.41 -5.96 1.97
C ILE A 179 0.06 -4.94 0.92
N HIS A 180 1.19 -4.25 1.16
CA HIS A 180 1.81 -3.36 0.18
C HIS A 180 2.40 -4.12 -1.00
N ASP A 181 3.06 -5.25 -0.73
CA ASP A 181 3.66 -6.09 -1.76
C ASP A 181 2.58 -6.77 -2.60
N LEU A 182 1.52 -7.28 -1.97
CA LEU A 182 0.35 -7.85 -2.66
C LEU A 182 -0.33 -6.82 -3.56
N ASP A 183 -0.48 -5.59 -3.08
CA ASP A 183 -1.01 -4.47 -3.88
C ASP A 183 -0.12 -4.17 -5.08
N LEU A 184 1.21 -4.09 -4.89
CA LEU A 184 2.15 -3.85 -5.98
C LEU A 184 2.19 -5.01 -6.99
N LEU A 185 2.13 -6.26 -6.54
CA LEU A 185 2.07 -7.41 -7.44
C LEU A 185 0.82 -7.38 -8.31
N ARG A 186 -0.35 -7.06 -7.75
CA ARG A 186 -1.58 -6.85 -8.53
C ARG A 186 -1.42 -5.69 -9.52
N HIS A 187 -0.85 -4.57 -9.06
CA HIS A 187 -0.66 -3.37 -9.87
C HIS A 187 0.28 -3.60 -11.07
N LEU A 188 1.36 -4.34 -10.88
CA LEU A 188 2.39 -4.57 -11.89
C LEU A 188 2.11 -5.78 -12.77
N CYS A 189 1.58 -6.87 -12.20
CA CYS A 189 1.49 -8.17 -12.84
C CYS A 189 0.07 -8.58 -13.25
N GLY A 190 -0.96 -7.86 -12.77
CA GLY A 190 -2.37 -8.15 -13.01
C GLY A 190 -3.04 -8.87 -11.84
N GLU A 191 -4.34 -9.16 -11.98
CA GLU A 191 -5.14 -9.78 -10.92
C GLU A 191 -4.72 -11.23 -10.66
N VAL A 192 -4.81 -11.65 -9.39
CA VAL A 192 -4.52 -13.02 -8.95
C VAL A 192 -5.79 -13.83 -8.97
N GLN A 193 -5.76 -15.01 -9.61
CA GLN A 193 -6.88 -15.95 -9.68
C GLN A 193 -6.87 -16.99 -8.57
N GLN A 194 -5.66 -17.45 -8.17
CA GLN A 194 -5.51 -18.52 -7.19
C GLN A 194 -4.24 -18.32 -6.39
N VAL A 195 -4.29 -18.71 -5.12
CA VAL A 195 -3.15 -18.72 -4.20
C VAL A 195 -3.02 -20.06 -3.49
N GLN A 196 -1.79 -20.41 -3.11
CA GLN A 196 -1.46 -21.41 -2.12
C GLN A 196 -0.50 -20.78 -1.13
N ALA A 197 -0.62 -21.08 0.16
CA ALA A 197 0.20 -20.47 1.19
C ALA A 197 0.50 -21.40 2.34
N ILE A 198 1.66 -21.17 2.95
CA ILE A 198 2.08 -21.77 4.23
C ILE A 198 2.60 -20.62 5.09
N THR A 199 2.20 -20.60 6.35
CA THR A 199 2.70 -19.63 7.34
C THR A 199 3.32 -20.37 8.53
N SER A 200 4.21 -19.67 9.22
CA SER A 200 4.86 -20.14 10.44
C SER A 200 4.97 -19.01 11.45
N ASN A 201 4.97 -19.38 12.74
CA ASN A 201 5.29 -18.51 13.87
C ASN A 201 6.41 -19.11 14.71
N ALA A 202 7.19 -20.02 14.15
CA ALA A 202 8.13 -20.86 14.88
C ALA A 202 9.33 -20.09 15.46
N VAL A 203 9.65 -18.91 14.94
CA VAL A 203 10.78 -18.11 15.40
C VAL A 203 10.40 -17.29 16.64
N ARG A 204 9.27 -16.57 16.58
CA ARG A 204 8.84 -15.68 17.65
C ARG A 204 7.85 -16.32 18.63
N GLY A 205 7.11 -17.36 18.20
CA GLY A 205 6.12 -18.06 19.01
C GLY A 205 4.88 -17.22 19.37
N PHE A 206 4.61 -16.12 18.64
CA PHE A 206 3.42 -15.31 18.86
C PHE A 206 2.19 -15.94 18.20
N ALA A 207 1.00 -15.39 18.46
CA ALA A 207 -0.24 -15.87 17.88
C ALA A 207 -0.40 -15.51 16.37
N ASN A 208 0.45 -14.66 15.85
CA ASN A 208 0.53 -14.28 14.42
C ASN A 208 1.77 -14.87 13.75
N GLU A 209 1.77 -14.83 12.44
CA GLU A 209 2.87 -15.34 11.61
C GLU A 209 4.11 -14.44 11.64
N ASP A 210 5.30 -15.04 11.67
CA ASP A 210 6.62 -14.42 11.50
C ASP A 210 7.30 -14.81 10.18
N CYS A 211 6.70 -15.77 9.45
CA CYS A 211 7.16 -16.24 8.15
C CYS A 211 5.96 -16.67 7.29
N ALA A 212 6.05 -16.41 5.98
CA ALA A 212 5.06 -16.88 4.99
C ALA A 212 5.74 -17.21 3.66
N ALA A 213 5.23 -18.27 3.00
CA ALA A 213 5.54 -18.62 1.63
C ALA A 213 4.22 -18.74 0.84
N VAL A 214 4.10 -17.96 -0.24
CA VAL A 214 2.88 -17.84 -1.04
C VAL A 214 3.18 -18.11 -2.49
N LEU A 215 2.38 -18.96 -3.15
CA LEU A 215 2.33 -19.14 -4.60
C LEU A 215 1.12 -18.40 -5.16
N LEU A 216 1.31 -17.72 -6.28
CA LEU A 216 0.32 -16.86 -6.94
C LEU A 216 0.14 -17.33 -8.38
N GLN A 217 -1.10 -17.49 -8.82
CA GLN A 217 -1.46 -17.65 -10.22
C GLN A 217 -2.20 -16.41 -10.68
N PHE A 218 -1.62 -15.67 -11.63
CA PHE A 218 -2.21 -14.47 -12.19
C PHE A 218 -3.20 -14.80 -13.32
N ALA A 219 -4.19 -13.91 -13.53
CA ALA A 219 -5.21 -14.06 -14.57
C ALA A 219 -4.65 -14.12 -15.99
N ASN A 220 -3.48 -13.51 -16.23
CA ASN A 220 -2.76 -13.55 -17.51
C ASN A 220 -1.92 -14.82 -17.72
N GLY A 221 -1.97 -15.78 -16.76
CA GLY A 221 -1.26 -17.06 -16.80
C GLY A 221 0.16 -17.03 -16.20
N ALA A 222 0.66 -15.89 -15.76
CA ALA A 222 1.94 -15.81 -15.06
C ALA A 222 1.85 -16.49 -13.68
N LEU A 223 2.97 -17.04 -13.23
CA LEU A 223 3.11 -17.66 -11.90
C LEU A 223 4.02 -16.79 -11.03
N GLY A 224 3.66 -16.65 -9.76
CA GLY A 224 4.42 -15.88 -8.80
C GLY A 224 4.74 -16.64 -7.52
N SER A 225 5.81 -16.23 -6.87
CA SER A 225 6.13 -16.61 -5.49
C SER A 225 6.41 -15.35 -4.66
N LEU A 226 5.90 -15.35 -3.42
CA LEU A 226 6.20 -14.33 -2.43
C LEU A 226 6.66 -15.03 -1.15
N THR A 227 7.87 -14.69 -0.69
CA THR A 227 8.38 -15.17 0.60
C THR A 227 8.61 -13.98 1.52
N GLY A 228 8.04 -14.04 2.71
CA GLY A 228 8.15 -12.99 3.72
C GLY A 228 8.59 -13.51 5.07
N SER A 229 9.41 -12.73 5.79
CA SER A 229 9.69 -12.93 7.22
C SER A 229 10.10 -11.62 7.87
N ASP A 230 9.63 -11.40 9.10
CA ASP A 230 10.04 -10.27 9.94
C ASP A 230 11.08 -10.64 11.01
N ALA A 231 11.62 -11.85 10.92
CA ALA A 231 12.51 -12.43 11.91
C ALA A 231 13.89 -12.85 11.34
N VAL A 232 14.27 -12.33 10.16
CA VAL A 232 15.51 -12.73 9.46
C VAL A 232 16.43 -11.55 9.17
N ALA A 233 17.72 -11.79 9.28
CA ALA A 233 18.76 -10.80 8.92
C ALA A 233 19.01 -10.88 7.39
N ALA A 234 18.17 -10.19 6.61
CA ALA A 234 18.26 -10.16 5.15
C ALA A 234 17.93 -8.76 4.62
N PRO A 235 18.49 -8.37 3.46
CA PRO A 235 18.29 -7.02 2.89
C PRO A 235 17.12 -6.97 1.88
N TRP A 236 16.35 -8.03 1.71
CA TRP A 236 15.42 -8.21 0.60
C TRP A 236 14.01 -7.75 0.99
N SER A 237 13.81 -6.46 1.13
CA SER A 237 12.51 -5.85 1.30
C SER A 237 12.47 -4.49 0.60
N TRP A 238 11.26 -4.00 0.31
CA TRP A 238 11.08 -2.66 -0.26
C TRP A 238 11.70 -1.59 0.64
N GLU A 239 11.51 -1.70 1.95
CA GLU A 239 12.01 -0.76 2.96
C GLU A 239 13.55 -0.62 2.90
N LEU A 240 14.26 -1.73 2.73
CA LEU A 240 15.72 -1.74 2.72
C LEU A 240 16.30 -1.51 1.32
N ALA A 241 15.59 -1.88 0.26
CA ALA A 241 16.13 -1.83 -1.10
C ALA A 241 15.83 -0.51 -1.82
N SER A 242 14.63 0.07 -1.64
CA SER A 242 14.16 1.19 -2.45
C SER A 242 14.73 2.56 -2.09
N GLY A 243 15.16 2.74 -0.83
CA GLY A 243 15.53 4.07 -0.31
C GLY A 243 14.35 5.03 -0.15
N GLU A 244 13.10 4.54 -0.22
CA GLU A 244 11.89 5.37 -0.10
C GLU A 244 11.82 6.08 1.25
N ASN A 245 12.22 5.41 2.33
CA ASN A 245 12.21 5.98 3.66
C ASN A 245 13.63 6.00 4.24
N PRO A 246 14.23 7.20 4.47
CA PRO A 246 15.60 7.33 4.93
C PRO A 246 15.87 6.83 6.35
N VAL A 247 14.82 6.47 7.11
CA VAL A 247 14.98 5.82 8.42
C VAL A 247 15.59 4.42 8.28
N TYR A 248 15.39 3.75 7.14
CA TYR A 248 15.95 2.44 6.87
C TYR A 248 17.32 2.56 6.18
N PRO A 249 18.36 1.77 6.62
CA PRO A 249 19.65 1.72 5.94
C PRO A 249 19.48 1.07 4.56
N GLN A 250 19.66 1.86 3.50
CA GLN A 250 19.43 1.40 2.14
C GLN A 250 20.46 0.37 1.68
N GLN A 251 19.98 -0.70 1.04
CA GLN A 251 20.75 -1.72 0.33
C GLN A 251 20.40 -1.63 -1.18
N ALA A 252 20.96 -0.61 -1.84
CA ALA A 252 20.54 -0.19 -3.18
C ALA A 252 20.78 -1.22 -4.30
N ASP A 253 21.69 -2.16 -4.10
CA ASP A 253 22.05 -3.22 -5.04
C ASP A 253 21.18 -4.49 -4.91
N GLN A 254 20.29 -4.54 -3.91
CA GLN A 254 19.45 -5.71 -3.63
C GLN A 254 18.04 -5.56 -4.20
N PRO A 255 17.56 -6.51 -5.05
CA PRO A 255 16.19 -6.50 -5.52
C PRO A 255 15.25 -7.11 -4.47
N CYS A 256 14.01 -6.63 -4.46
CA CYS A 256 12.92 -7.30 -3.75
C CYS A 256 11.85 -7.87 -4.69
N TYR A 257 11.81 -7.43 -5.96
CA TYR A 257 10.96 -8.05 -6.99
C TYR A 257 11.78 -8.38 -8.23
N LEU A 258 11.55 -9.57 -8.77
CA LEU A 258 12.13 -10.06 -10.03
C LEU A 258 10.96 -10.50 -10.93
N LEU A 259 10.80 -9.81 -12.04
CA LEU A 259 9.76 -10.08 -13.03
C LEU A 259 10.41 -10.58 -14.31
N ALA A 260 9.94 -11.67 -14.87
CA ALA A 260 10.46 -12.21 -16.13
C ALA A 260 9.32 -12.55 -17.09
N GLY A 261 9.52 -12.19 -18.34
CA GLY A 261 8.60 -12.43 -19.43
C GLY A 261 9.34 -12.94 -20.67
N THR A 262 8.58 -13.15 -21.74
CA THR A 262 9.11 -13.72 -23.01
C THR A 262 10.09 -12.80 -23.75
N GLY A 263 10.06 -11.49 -23.48
CA GLY A 263 10.92 -10.50 -24.13
C GLY A 263 12.01 -9.93 -23.23
N GLY A 264 12.00 -10.23 -21.91
CA GLY A 264 13.01 -9.73 -20.98
C GLY A 264 12.63 -9.93 -19.53
N ALA A 265 13.51 -9.48 -18.64
CA ALA A 265 13.32 -9.51 -17.20
C ALA A 265 13.62 -8.12 -16.59
N LEU A 266 13.03 -7.83 -15.43
CA LEU A 266 13.18 -6.58 -14.68
C LEU A 266 13.39 -6.87 -13.20
N SER A 267 14.41 -6.27 -12.59
CA SER A 267 14.55 -6.21 -11.13
C SER A 267 14.07 -4.87 -10.59
N ILE A 268 13.40 -4.89 -9.46
CA ILE A 268 12.88 -3.72 -8.76
C ILE A 268 13.40 -3.77 -7.31
N PRO A 269 13.87 -2.66 -6.78
CA PRO A 269 13.71 -1.26 -7.22
C PRO A 269 14.77 -0.74 -8.21
N GLN A 270 15.84 -1.50 -8.54
CA GLN A 270 16.96 -1.03 -9.37
C GLN A 270 16.55 -0.65 -10.79
N LEU A 271 15.38 -1.09 -11.27
CA LEU A 271 14.93 -0.94 -12.65
C LEU A 271 15.95 -1.48 -13.67
N LYS A 272 16.70 -2.52 -13.29
CA LYS A 272 17.64 -3.18 -14.19
C LYS A 272 16.91 -4.20 -15.04
N ARG A 273 16.96 -3.99 -16.36
CA ARG A 273 16.28 -4.81 -17.34
C ARG A 273 17.28 -5.67 -18.11
N TRP A 274 16.95 -6.95 -18.32
CA TRP A 274 17.72 -7.87 -19.16
C TRP A 274 16.90 -8.27 -20.38
N ARG A 275 17.56 -8.35 -21.52
CA ARG A 275 16.98 -8.86 -22.78
C ARG A 275 18.06 -9.45 -23.65
N TYR A 276 17.68 -10.28 -24.60
CA TYR A 276 18.57 -10.66 -25.68
C TYR A 276 18.73 -9.53 -26.71
N ALA A 277 19.80 -9.58 -27.51
CA ALA A 277 19.84 -8.79 -28.74
C ALA A 277 18.81 -9.37 -29.72
N GLU A 278 18.24 -8.48 -30.55
CA GLU A 278 17.22 -8.89 -31.51
C GLU A 278 17.71 -9.98 -32.44
N GLY A 279 16.93 -11.08 -32.57
CA GLY A 279 17.26 -12.22 -33.41
C GLY A 279 18.37 -13.13 -32.85
N SER A 280 18.76 -12.97 -31.56
CA SER A 280 19.80 -13.78 -30.92
C SER A 280 19.30 -14.48 -29.66
N GLU A 281 18.00 -14.76 -29.56
CA GLU A 281 17.41 -15.41 -28.40
C GLU A 281 17.90 -16.84 -28.23
N GLY A 282 18.39 -17.19 -27.04
CA GLY A 282 18.79 -18.55 -26.71
C GLY A 282 19.71 -18.63 -25.51
N TRP A 283 19.68 -19.75 -24.83
CA TRP A 283 20.39 -19.98 -23.56
C TRP A 283 21.92 -19.91 -23.62
N HIS A 284 22.49 -19.94 -24.82
CA HIS A 284 23.93 -19.82 -25.09
C HIS A 284 24.31 -18.36 -25.47
N GLN A 285 23.34 -17.47 -25.57
CA GLN A 285 23.57 -16.09 -25.96
C GLN A 285 23.66 -15.19 -24.72
N PRO A 286 24.51 -14.15 -24.76
CA PRO A 286 24.61 -13.21 -23.65
C PRO A 286 23.34 -12.34 -23.55
N LEU A 287 22.91 -12.08 -22.32
CA LEU A 287 21.88 -11.09 -22.02
C LEU A 287 22.50 -9.70 -21.98
N LEU A 288 21.82 -8.74 -22.60
CA LEU A 288 22.09 -7.33 -22.46
C LEU A 288 21.40 -6.80 -21.22
N ALA A 289 22.15 -6.07 -20.38
CA ALA A 289 21.61 -5.37 -19.22
C ALA A 289 21.43 -3.88 -19.55
N VAL A 290 20.26 -3.34 -19.22
CA VAL A 290 19.93 -1.92 -19.36
C VAL A 290 19.45 -1.41 -18.02
N GLU A 291 20.04 -0.33 -17.53
CA GLU A 291 19.58 0.36 -16.33
C GLU A 291 18.63 1.48 -16.76
N GLU A 292 17.39 1.39 -16.29
CA GLU A 292 16.39 2.42 -16.49
C GLU A 292 16.48 3.43 -15.35
N SER A 293 16.25 4.70 -15.63
CA SER A 293 16.29 5.74 -14.61
C SER A 293 14.93 6.40 -14.41
N CYS A 294 14.68 6.88 -13.22
CA CYS A 294 13.56 7.77 -12.91
C CYS A 294 14.01 8.85 -11.92
N ALA A 295 13.30 9.97 -11.90
CA ALA A 295 13.56 11.02 -10.93
C ALA A 295 13.12 10.55 -9.53
N ALA A 296 13.96 10.77 -8.53
CA ALA A 296 13.60 10.48 -7.14
C ALA A 296 12.52 11.47 -6.66
N ALA A 297 11.50 10.94 -6.00
CA ALA A 297 10.50 11.75 -5.31
C ALA A 297 9.84 10.92 -4.19
N GLU A 298 9.33 11.59 -3.17
CA GLU A 298 8.69 10.94 -2.03
C GLU A 298 7.27 10.51 -2.38
N ALA A 299 6.98 9.21 -2.25
CA ALA A 299 5.71 8.61 -2.61
C ALA A 299 4.53 9.21 -1.83
N LEU A 300 4.68 9.46 -0.52
CA LEU A 300 3.63 10.08 0.30
C LEU A 300 3.32 11.53 -0.16
N CYS A 301 4.33 12.30 -0.54
CA CYS A 301 4.13 13.64 -1.07
C CYS A 301 3.38 13.60 -2.40
N LEU A 302 3.76 12.67 -3.30
CA LEU A 302 3.06 12.47 -4.57
C LEU A 302 1.62 11.98 -4.38
N GLN A 303 1.39 11.10 -3.41
CA GLN A 303 0.04 10.66 -3.04
C GLN A 303 -0.83 11.84 -2.56
N LEU A 304 -0.29 12.70 -1.70
CA LEU A 304 -1.02 13.88 -1.22
C LEU A 304 -1.35 14.86 -2.35
N ARG A 305 -0.42 15.11 -3.28
CA ARG A 305 -0.70 15.93 -4.48
C ARG A 305 -1.78 15.30 -5.36
N HIS A 306 -1.72 13.99 -5.52
CA HIS A 306 -2.77 13.26 -6.24
C HIS A 306 -4.10 13.37 -5.50
N PHE A 307 -4.12 13.21 -4.18
CA PHE A 307 -5.33 13.35 -3.37
C PHE A 307 -5.97 14.74 -3.48
N VAL A 308 -5.19 15.82 -3.51
CA VAL A 308 -5.74 17.17 -3.75
C VAL A 308 -6.49 17.24 -5.09
N LYS A 309 -5.93 16.66 -6.15
CA LYS A 309 -6.61 16.60 -7.47
C LYS A 309 -7.86 15.74 -7.44
N VAL A 310 -7.81 14.60 -6.74
CA VAL A 310 -8.97 13.72 -6.52
C VAL A 310 -10.07 14.44 -5.76
N ALA A 311 -9.74 15.14 -4.67
CA ALA A 311 -10.69 15.90 -3.87
C ALA A 311 -11.34 17.04 -4.65
N ARG A 312 -10.61 17.65 -5.59
CA ARG A 312 -11.13 18.63 -6.55
C ARG A 312 -11.88 18.03 -7.73
N ARG A 313 -11.94 16.70 -7.82
CA ARG A 313 -12.54 15.95 -8.94
C ARG A 313 -11.89 16.24 -10.30
N GLU A 314 -10.62 16.55 -10.29
CA GLU A 314 -9.81 16.77 -11.51
C GLU A 314 -9.34 15.45 -12.12
N VAL A 315 -9.16 14.43 -11.28
CA VAL A 315 -8.71 13.09 -11.65
C VAL A 315 -9.38 12.02 -10.80
N GLU A 316 -9.46 10.79 -11.33
CA GLU A 316 -9.93 9.63 -10.57
C GLU A 316 -8.89 9.14 -9.55
N PRO A 317 -9.31 8.51 -8.44
CA PRO A 317 -8.40 7.90 -7.48
C PRO A 317 -7.55 6.80 -8.14
N LEU A 318 -6.23 6.88 -8.02
CA LEU A 318 -5.33 5.81 -8.50
C LEU A 318 -5.61 4.47 -7.84
N VAL A 319 -6.04 4.49 -6.57
CA VAL A 319 -6.51 3.33 -5.82
C VAL A 319 -7.85 3.69 -5.18
N GLY A 320 -8.94 3.32 -5.83
CA GLY A 320 -10.28 3.44 -5.25
C GLY A 320 -10.59 2.32 -4.27
N VAL A 321 -11.74 2.42 -3.58
CA VAL A 321 -12.16 1.43 -2.57
C VAL A 321 -12.29 0.03 -3.16
N ALA A 322 -12.89 -0.13 -4.34
CA ALA A 322 -13.04 -1.44 -4.99
C ALA A 322 -11.68 -2.07 -5.37
N ASP A 323 -10.70 -1.25 -5.78
CA ASP A 323 -9.36 -1.75 -6.09
C ASP A 323 -8.62 -2.20 -4.81
N ALA A 324 -8.67 -1.40 -3.75
CA ALA A 324 -8.08 -1.77 -2.46
C ALA A 324 -8.78 -2.99 -1.82
N ALA A 325 -10.10 -3.15 -2.03
CA ALA A 325 -10.86 -4.33 -1.60
C ALA A 325 -10.34 -5.61 -2.26
N ARG A 326 -9.90 -5.57 -3.53
CA ARG A 326 -9.28 -6.74 -4.19
C ARG A 326 -7.94 -7.11 -3.56
N THR A 327 -7.17 -6.14 -3.06
CA THR A 327 -5.94 -6.43 -2.29
C THR A 327 -6.27 -7.10 -0.95
N LEU A 328 -7.31 -6.64 -0.25
CA LEU A 328 -7.79 -7.27 0.97
C LEU A 328 -8.33 -8.68 0.71
N ALA A 329 -9.10 -8.89 -0.36
CA ALA A 329 -9.60 -10.20 -0.76
C ALA A 329 -8.44 -11.19 -1.05
N LEU A 330 -7.38 -10.72 -1.69
CA LEU A 330 -6.17 -11.53 -1.92
C LEU A 330 -5.51 -11.92 -0.59
N LEU A 331 -5.39 -10.99 0.36
CA LEU A 331 -4.85 -11.26 1.68
C LEU A 331 -5.70 -12.28 2.45
N GLU A 332 -7.03 -12.16 2.41
CA GLU A 332 -7.93 -13.14 3.05
C GLU A 332 -7.80 -14.54 2.42
N ALA A 333 -7.71 -14.62 1.09
CA ALA A 333 -7.48 -15.89 0.40
C ALA A 333 -6.13 -16.55 0.78
N ILE A 334 -5.08 -15.75 0.98
CA ILE A 334 -3.79 -16.24 1.46
C ILE A 334 -3.91 -16.81 2.88
N ARG A 335 -4.62 -16.13 3.78
CA ARG A 335 -4.87 -16.62 5.14
C ARG A 335 -5.68 -17.90 5.15
N GLU A 336 -6.74 -17.97 4.34
CA GLU A 336 -7.55 -19.17 4.19
C GLU A 336 -6.72 -20.34 3.62
N ALA A 337 -5.91 -20.11 2.59
CA ALA A 337 -5.04 -21.11 2.02
C ALA A 337 -4.03 -21.64 3.05
N ALA A 338 -3.43 -20.76 3.86
CA ALA A 338 -2.51 -21.16 4.92
C ALA A 338 -3.20 -21.96 6.04
N ALA A 339 -4.43 -21.58 6.41
CA ALA A 339 -5.18 -22.27 7.45
C ALA A 339 -5.71 -23.64 7.02
N THR A 340 -6.09 -23.79 5.73
CA THR A 340 -6.72 -25.00 5.21
C THR A 340 -5.75 -25.95 4.50
N GLY A 341 -4.56 -25.46 4.11
CA GLY A 341 -3.61 -26.19 3.27
C GLY A 341 -4.10 -26.41 1.82
N ARG A 342 -5.14 -25.67 1.38
CA ARG A 342 -5.74 -25.77 0.04
C ARG A 342 -5.50 -24.52 -0.76
N GLY A 343 -5.51 -24.64 -2.08
CA GLY A 343 -5.54 -23.49 -2.97
C GLY A 343 -6.87 -22.73 -2.85
N CYS A 344 -6.79 -21.41 -2.70
CA CYS A 344 -7.95 -20.53 -2.57
C CYS A 344 -7.97 -19.48 -3.70
N ALA A 345 -9.15 -19.08 -4.12
CA ALA A 345 -9.34 -17.94 -5.03
C ALA A 345 -9.73 -16.70 -4.22
N PRO A 346 -9.17 -15.51 -4.52
CA PRO A 346 -9.65 -14.27 -3.91
C PRO A 346 -11.13 -14.04 -4.19
N ALA A 347 -11.87 -13.52 -3.21
CA ALA A 347 -13.27 -13.19 -3.39
C ALA A 347 -13.45 -12.14 -4.51
N THR A 348 -14.49 -12.30 -5.32
CA THR A 348 -14.82 -11.35 -6.37
C THR A 348 -15.32 -10.03 -5.76
N ILE A 349 -14.76 -8.93 -6.22
CA ILE A 349 -15.16 -7.57 -5.86
C ILE A 349 -15.71 -6.90 -7.12
N GLU A 350 -17.00 -6.65 -7.14
CA GLU A 350 -17.64 -5.88 -8.20
C GLU A 350 -17.16 -4.41 -8.12
N GLY A 351 -16.76 -3.85 -9.25
CA GLY A 351 -16.22 -2.49 -9.37
C GLY A 351 -17.28 -1.42 -9.58
#